data_4a5268cd426c40434bada291a8741115
#
_entry.id   4a5268cd426c40434bada291a8741115
#
_cell.length_a   1.000
_cell.length_b   1.000
_cell.length_c   1.000
_cell.angle_alpha   90.00
_cell.angle_beta   90.00
_cell.angle_gamma   90.00
#
_symmetry.space_group_name_H-M   'P 1'
#
loop_
_entity.id
_entity.type
_entity.pdbx_description
1 polymer ?
#
loop_
_entity_poly.entity_id
_entity_poly.type
_entity_poly.pdbx_seq_one_letter_code
_entity_poly.pdbx_strand_id
1 'polypeptide(L)'
;MTATIPALIAAAALTFATQAEAQPAPTRISVQAKGKPEPLEIVTMGSFHVGGRMVNITGKPVRDVLYSNSGVPYKLDPNGPYMVEQMYVQYFVPKTSRARLPILLWHGGGLTGATYETTPDGREGWLTYFLRKGWTVYNSDAVERGRSGFASPEVWPGEPLHLPVGNAYERFRIGGGEGTWNFDPAKRKLLPGNQFPSEAYDDFTKQMVPRWTTTNTAIIAGYTALIDKVCPCVVLVHSQSGEFGQKVAQARPDKVKALVMVEPAAPGDADNAAALKVVPLLAIYGDYIESDARWPTIRQNELTFLAKVTAAGGKVDIIDLPKIGIKGNSHMIMMDKNNLTVADVILKWLGQRGLWSLAATSAR
;
A
#
# COMPACT_ATOMS: atom_id res chain seq x y z
N MET A 1 8.70 77.47 42.07
CA MET A 1 8.42 77.50 40.61
C MET A 1 9.15 76.33 39.99
N THR A 2 8.51 75.22 39.88
CA THR A 2 9.08 73.99 39.30
C THR A 2 8.18 73.62 38.13
N ALA A 3 8.75 73.71 36.92
CA ALA A 3 8.07 73.40 35.68
C ALA A 3 8.31 71.89 35.38
N THR A 4 7.21 71.18 35.28
CA THR A 4 7.17 69.77 34.81
C THR A 4 6.99 69.73 33.32
N ILE A 5 7.90 69.03 32.62
CA ILE A 5 7.83 68.75 31.17
C ILE A 5 7.21 67.37 31.01
N PRO A 6 6.17 67.16 30.21
CA PRO A 6 5.64 65.85 29.91
C PRO A 6 6.49 65.18 28.79
N ALA A 7 6.96 63.97 29.04
CA ALA A 7 7.59 63.12 28.00
C ALA A 7 6.54 62.51 27.07
N LEU A 8 6.59 62.84 25.80
CA LEU A 8 5.89 62.14 24.74
C LEU A 8 6.58 60.83 24.41
N ILE A 9 5.86 59.71 24.71
CA ILE A 9 6.29 58.38 24.22
C ILE A 9 5.65 58.18 22.84
N ALA A 10 6.46 58.24 21.81
CA ALA A 10 6.04 57.84 20.46
C ALA A 10 6.12 56.32 20.32
N ALA A 11 5.00 55.64 20.23
CA ALA A 11 4.92 54.23 19.91
C ALA A 11 5.09 54.06 18.40
N ALA A 12 6.24 53.53 17.95
CA ALA A 12 6.45 53.12 16.58
C ALA A 12 5.80 51.76 16.36
N ALA A 13 4.68 51.72 15.66
CA ALA A 13 4.07 50.47 15.19
C ALA A 13 4.86 49.94 13.98
N LEU A 14 5.67 48.90 14.22
CA LEU A 14 6.27 48.13 13.12
C LEU A 14 5.17 47.24 12.49
N THR A 15 4.67 47.67 11.34
CA THR A 15 3.85 46.82 10.47
C THR A 15 4.77 45.86 9.73
N PHE A 16 4.81 44.60 10.15
CA PHE A 16 5.36 43.51 9.33
C PHE A 16 4.39 43.21 8.20
N ALA A 17 4.68 43.72 7.02
CA ALA A 17 4.04 43.26 5.81
C ALA A 17 4.63 41.87 5.47
N THR A 18 3.91 40.80 5.84
CA THR A 18 4.19 39.49 5.30
C THR A 18 3.80 39.48 3.83
N GLN A 19 4.80 39.56 2.94
CA GLN A 19 4.60 39.20 1.54
C GLN A 19 4.26 37.71 1.50
N ALA A 20 2.97 37.38 1.34
CA ALA A 20 2.57 36.05 0.95
C ALA A 20 3.04 35.87 -0.50
N GLU A 21 4.14 35.12 -0.69
CA GLU A 21 4.49 34.61 -2.02
C GLU A 21 3.30 33.80 -2.54
N ALA A 22 2.70 34.28 -3.64
CA ALA A 22 1.64 33.58 -4.33
C ALA A 22 2.20 32.22 -4.78
N GLN A 23 1.70 31.14 -4.16
CA GLN A 23 2.01 29.79 -4.65
C GLN A 23 1.57 29.71 -6.13
N PRO A 24 2.42 29.15 -7.01
CA PRO A 24 2.02 28.93 -8.39
C PRO A 24 0.73 28.11 -8.41
N ALA A 25 -0.21 28.54 -9.25
CA ALA A 25 -1.48 27.84 -9.42
C ALA A 25 -1.21 26.35 -9.71
N PRO A 26 -2.00 25.43 -9.13
CA PRO A 26 -1.78 24.01 -9.32
C PRO A 26 -1.82 23.73 -10.84
N THR A 27 -0.73 23.18 -11.35
CA THR A 27 -0.64 22.70 -12.73
C THR A 27 -1.79 21.72 -12.93
N ARG A 28 -2.73 22.06 -13.81
CA ARG A 28 -3.78 21.12 -14.21
C ARG A 28 -3.08 19.88 -14.72
N ILE A 29 -3.22 18.77 -13.99
CA ILE A 29 -2.80 17.46 -14.47
C ILE A 29 -3.70 17.17 -15.67
N SER A 30 -3.23 17.46 -16.87
CA SER A 30 -3.87 16.95 -18.07
C SER A 30 -3.55 15.46 -18.12
N VAL A 31 -4.51 14.63 -17.70
CA VAL A 31 -4.49 13.20 -17.97
C VAL A 31 -4.60 13.05 -19.49
N GLN A 32 -3.49 13.23 -20.18
CA GLN A 32 -3.37 12.85 -21.58
C GLN A 32 -3.08 11.35 -21.63
N ALA A 33 -4.12 10.55 -21.34
CA ALA A 33 -4.14 9.20 -21.81
C ALA A 33 -4.08 9.24 -23.33
N LYS A 34 -3.02 8.74 -23.92
CA LYS A 34 -2.96 8.45 -25.38
C LYS A 34 -4.05 7.43 -25.68
N GLY A 35 -5.18 7.87 -26.22
CA GLY A 35 -6.41 7.10 -26.45
C GLY A 35 -7.41 7.27 -25.31
N LYS A 36 -8.71 7.40 -25.64
CA LYS A 36 -9.78 7.33 -24.64
C LYS A 36 -9.71 5.93 -24.01
N PRO A 37 -9.59 5.82 -22.68
CA PRO A 37 -9.63 4.51 -22.06
C PRO A 37 -10.98 3.85 -22.41
N GLU A 38 -10.94 2.57 -22.80
CA GLU A 38 -12.14 1.77 -23.00
C GLU A 38 -13.04 1.86 -21.76
N PRO A 39 -14.34 2.03 -21.89
CA PRO A 39 -15.27 2.06 -20.77
C PRO A 39 -15.08 0.85 -19.86
N LEU A 40 -15.14 1.07 -18.55
CA LEU A 40 -15.11 0.01 -17.56
C LEU A 40 -16.54 -0.29 -17.11
N GLU A 41 -17.08 -1.45 -17.48
CA GLU A 41 -18.41 -1.86 -17.10
C GLU A 41 -18.37 -2.70 -15.82
N ILE A 42 -19.02 -2.20 -14.76
CA ILE A 42 -19.14 -2.87 -13.47
C ILE A 42 -20.62 -3.12 -13.14
N VAL A 43 -20.90 -4.25 -12.49
CA VAL A 43 -22.24 -4.57 -11.96
C VAL A 43 -22.48 -3.81 -10.66
N THR A 44 -21.49 -3.79 -9.79
CA THR A 44 -21.56 -3.13 -8.49
C THR A 44 -20.16 -2.84 -7.93
N MET A 45 -20.13 -1.88 -7.04
CA MET A 45 -18.98 -1.60 -6.17
C MET A 45 -19.49 -1.26 -4.78
N GLY A 46 -18.63 -1.44 -3.77
CA GLY A 46 -18.99 -1.10 -2.40
C GLY A 46 -17.81 -1.26 -1.46
N SER A 47 -18.08 -1.14 -0.18
CA SER A 47 -17.07 -1.30 0.86
C SER A 47 -17.67 -1.86 2.14
N PHE A 48 -16.80 -2.43 2.98
CA PHE A 48 -17.15 -2.92 4.32
C PHE A 48 -15.89 -2.92 5.19
N HIS A 49 -16.11 -3.12 6.49
CA HIS A 49 -15.01 -3.39 7.43
C HIS A 49 -15.04 -4.84 7.89
N VAL A 50 -13.87 -5.39 8.19
CA VAL A 50 -13.69 -6.73 8.77
C VAL A 50 -12.78 -6.67 9.98
N GLY A 51 -12.79 -7.74 10.78
CA GLY A 51 -12.00 -7.80 12.01
C GLY A 51 -12.46 -6.77 13.04
N GLY A 52 -11.52 -6.29 13.80
CA GLY A 52 -11.77 -5.34 14.89
C GLY A 52 -12.11 -6.02 16.20
N ARG A 53 -11.89 -5.27 17.29
CA ARG A 53 -12.25 -5.67 18.66
C ARG A 53 -12.60 -4.45 19.49
N MET A 54 -13.37 -4.69 20.54
CA MET A 54 -13.66 -3.64 21.54
C MET A 54 -12.52 -3.61 22.57
N VAL A 55 -12.04 -2.39 22.86
CA VAL A 55 -11.09 -2.10 23.93
C VAL A 55 -11.68 -1.08 24.85
N ASN A 56 -11.67 -1.34 26.16
CA ASN A 56 -12.15 -0.38 27.17
C ASN A 56 -10.97 0.43 27.69
N ILE A 57 -10.98 1.73 27.48
CA ILE A 57 -10.00 2.69 27.98
C ILE A 57 -10.55 3.28 29.28
N THR A 58 -9.73 3.36 30.32
CA THR A 58 -10.10 3.90 31.64
C THR A 58 -8.98 4.74 32.24
N GLY A 59 -9.31 5.56 33.25
CA GLY A 59 -8.32 6.33 34.02
C GLY A 59 -7.76 7.55 33.29
N LYS A 60 -8.40 8.01 32.22
CA LYS A 60 -8.00 9.21 31.49
C LYS A 60 -8.71 10.45 32.02
N PRO A 61 -8.02 11.61 32.09
CA PRO A 61 -8.66 12.85 32.50
C PRO A 61 -9.65 13.34 31.45
N VAL A 62 -10.79 13.79 31.90
CA VAL A 62 -11.71 14.59 31.08
C VAL A 62 -11.03 15.92 30.74
N ARG A 63 -11.18 16.38 29.51
CA ARG A 63 -10.55 17.61 29.02
C ARG A 63 -11.50 18.41 28.16
N ASP A 64 -11.32 19.73 28.17
CA ASP A 64 -12.04 20.61 27.24
C ASP A 64 -11.32 20.60 25.88
N VAL A 65 -12.10 20.38 24.82
CA VAL A 65 -11.62 20.40 23.44
C VAL A 65 -12.49 21.30 22.58
N LEU A 66 -11.88 21.97 21.61
CA LEU A 66 -12.58 22.74 20.59
C LEU A 66 -12.60 21.92 19.29
N TYR A 67 -13.78 21.55 18.81
CA TYR A 67 -13.92 20.89 17.50
C TYR A 67 -13.89 21.89 16.34
N SER A 68 -14.12 23.17 16.60
CA SER A 68 -13.99 24.23 15.61
C SER A 68 -13.45 25.51 16.25
N ASN A 69 -12.80 26.35 15.47
CA ASN A 69 -12.15 27.59 15.94
C ASN A 69 -13.14 28.60 16.56
N SER A 70 -14.43 28.50 16.23
CA SER A 70 -15.49 29.35 16.76
C SER A 70 -16.48 28.63 17.68
N GLY A 71 -16.15 27.38 18.04
CA GLY A 71 -17.04 26.52 18.82
C GLY A 71 -17.00 26.79 20.32
N VAL A 72 -18.03 26.31 21.00
CA VAL A 72 -18.04 26.20 22.46
C VAL A 72 -17.17 25.00 22.85
N PRO A 73 -16.37 25.12 23.93
CA PRO A 73 -15.59 23.98 24.44
C PRO A 73 -16.51 22.80 24.79
N TYR A 74 -16.11 21.63 24.33
CA TYR A 74 -16.77 20.36 24.62
C TYR A 74 -15.95 19.57 25.63
N LYS A 75 -16.61 19.08 26.69
CA LYS A 75 -15.95 18.18 27.65
C LYS A 75 -15.85 16.79 27.06
N LEU A 76 -14.65 16.45 26.61
CA LEU A 76 -14.32 15.12 26.11
C LEU A 76 -13.93 14.22 27.27
N ASP A 77 -14.73 13.19 27.53
CA ASP A 77 -14.33 12.04 28.35
C ASP A 77 -13.76 10.96 27.43
N PRO A 78 -12.45 10.66 27.51
CA PRO A 78 -11.84 9.63 26.69
C PRO A 78 -11.97 8.23 27.29
N ASN A 79 -12.71 8.02 28.37
CA ASN A 79 -12.94 6.72 28.98
C ASN A 79 -14.16 6.05 28.34
N GLY A 80 -14.03 4.74 28.10
CA GLY A 80 -15.10 3.95 27.53
C GLY A 80 -14.63 2.92 26.50
N PRO A 81 -15.58 2.22 25.87
CA PRO A 81 -15.28 1.21 24.86
C PRO A 81 -14.98 1.85 23.49
N TYR A 82 -13.91 1.36 22.85
CA TYR A 82 -13.49 1.76 21.51
C TYR A 82 -13.46 0.56 20.57
N MET A 83 -13.97 0.72 19.35
CA MET A 83 -13.71 -0.23 18.25
C MET A 83 -12.33 0.07 17.68
N VAL A 84 -11.45 -0.93 17.64
CA VAL A 84 -10.07 -0.82 17.15
C VAL A 84 -9.69 -2.02 16.29
N GLU A 85 -8.62 -1.90 15.51
CA GLU A 85 -8.05 -2.99 14.69
C GLU A 85 -9.00 -3.53 13.62
N GLN A 86 -10.02 -2.76 13.23
CA GLN A 86 -10.83 -3.01 12.04
C GLN A 86 -10.01 -2.74 10.77
N MET A 87 -10.37 -3.42 9.69
CA MET A 87 -9.75 -3.27 8.38
C MET A 87 -10.80 -2.91 7.33
N TYR A 88 -10.54 -1.84 6.56
CA TYR A 88 -11.37 -1.39 5.45
C TYR A 88 -11.09 -2.20 4.19
N VAL A 89 -12.16 -2.53 3.47
CA VAL A 89 -12.11 -3.27 2.21
C VAL A 89 -13.07 -2.65 1.22
N GLN A 90 -12.60 -2.35 0.03
CA GLN A 90 -13.41 -1.92 -1.10
C GLN A 90 -13.46 -3.04 -2.14
N TYR A 91 -14.60 -3.21 -2.81
CA TYR A 91 -14.76 -4.24 -3.84
C TYR A 91 -15.41 -3.69 -5.11
N PHE A 92 -15.07 -4.35 -6.21
CA PHE A 92 -15.57 -4.04 -7.54
C PHE A 92 -15.90 -5.35 -8.26
N VAL A 93 -17.09 -5.43 -8.85
CA VAL A 93 -17.56 -6.62 -9.59
C VAL A 93 -17.71 -6.25 -11.05
N PRO A 94 -16.94 -6.87 -11.98
CA PRO A 94 -17.04 -6.58 -13.39
C PRO A 94 -18.35 -7.10 -13.98
N LYS A 95 -18.86 -6.47 -15.03
CA LYS A 95 -20.04 -6.95 -15.77
C LYS A 95 -19.78 -8.31 -16.41
N THR A 96 -18.60 -8.52 -16.94
CA THR A 96 -18.18 -9.78 -17.53
C THR A 96 -17.09 -10.43 -16.71
N SER A 97 -17.41 -11.52 -16.02
CA SER A 97 -16.43 -12.29 -15.28
C SER A 97 -15.65 -13.24 -16.19
N ARG A 98 -14.33 -13.27 -16.02
CA ARG A 98 -13.40 -14.20 -16.69
C ARG A 98 -12.54 -14.96 -15.69
N ALA A 99 -12.67 -14.64 -14.43
CA ALA A 99 -12.04 -15.32 -13.32
C ALA A 99 -13.12 -16.04 -12.49
N ARG A 100 -12.81 -17.24 -12.02
CA ARG A 100 -13.73 -18.03 -11.19
C ARG A 100 -13.76 -17.57 -9.74
N LEU A 101 -12.73 -16.88 -9.31
CA LEU A 101 -12.48 -16.45 -7.93
C LEU A 101 -12.14 -14.97 -7.92
N PRO A 102 -12.39 -14.26 -6.83
CA PRO A 102 -11.91 -12.88 -6.70
C PRO A 102 -10.39 -12.82 -6.49
N ILE A 103 -9.81 -11.66 -6.82
CA ILE A 103 -8.44 -11.30 -6.48
C ILE A 103 -8.44 -10.25 -5.38
N LEU A 104 -7.61 -10.45 -4.35
CA LEU A 104 -7.42 -9.54 -3.23
C LEU A 104 -6.06 -8.86 -3.37
N LEU A 105 -6.03 -7.54 -3.29
CA LEU A 105 -4.82 -6.71 -3.43
C LEU A 105 -4.41 -6.15 -2.08
N TRP A 106 -3.20 -6.52 -1.59
CA TRP A 106 -2.67 -6.13 -0.30
C TRP A 106 -1.38 -5.33 -0.46
N HIS A 107 -1.40 -4.07 -0.05
CA HIS A 107 -0.33 -3.10 -0.23
C HIS A 107 0.89 -3.32 0.68
N GLY A 108 2.00 -2.66 0.36
CA GLY A 108 3.25 -2.67 1.13
C GLY A 108 3.24 -1.77 2.37
N GLY A 109 4.35 -1.78 3.09
CA GLY A 109 4.54 -0.97 4.30
C GLY A 109 4.54 0.53 4.02
N GLY A 110 3.86 1.31 4.88
CA GLY A 110 3.75 2.76 4.73
C GLY A 110 2.86 3.23 3.59
N LEU A 111 2.02 2.34 3.04
CA LEU A 111 1.11 2.57 1.91
C LEU A 111 -0.31 2.16 2.27
N THR A 112 -1.23 2.35 1.33
CA THR A 112 -2.64 1.97 1.40
C THR A 112 -3.06 1.28 0.10
N GLY A 113 -4.35 0.93 -0.03
CA GLY A 113 -4.93 0.40 -1.27
C GLY A 113 -4.77 1.33 -2.48
N ALA A 114 -4.54 2.63 -2.27
CA ALA A 114 -4.23 3.58 -3.34
C ALA A 114 -3.06 3.13 -4.24
N THR A 115 -2.16 2.30 -3.70
CA THR A 115 -1.05 1.67 -4.43
C THR A 115 -1.49 0.99 -5.73
N TYR A 116 -2.71 0.45 -5.78
CA TYR A 116 -3.21 -0.32 -6.91
C TYR A 116 -4.24 0.43 -7.76
N GLU A 117 -4.72 1.61 -7.33
CA GLU A 117 -5.81 2.33 -7.99
C GLU A 117 -5.34 3.00 -9.28
N THR A 118 -4.56 4.06 -9.17
CA THR A 118 -3.99 4.80 -10.29
C THR A 118 -2.52 5.05 -10.03
N THR A 119 -1.69 4.97 -11.06
CA THR A 119 -0.27 5.28 -10.92
C THR A 119 -0.06 6.78 -10.63
N PRO A 120 1.05 7.20 -10.00
CA PRO A 120 1.27 8.60 -9.65
C PRO A 120 1.22 9.57 -10.85
N ASP A 121 1.55 9.08 -12.04
CA ASP A 121 1.51 9.82 -13.29
C ASP A 121 0.19 9.68 -14.08
N GLY A 122 -0.88 9.15 -13.41
CA GLY A 122 -2.24 9.10 -13.93
C GLY A 122 -2.56 7.94 -14.87
N ARG A 123 -1.64 6.97 -15.05
CA ARG A 123 -1.90 5.76 -15.85
C ARG A 123 -2.77 4.75 -15.08
N GLU A 124 -3.28 3.76 -15.82
CA GLU A 124 -4.03 2.65 -15.27
C GLU A 124 -3.22 1.86 -14.24
N GLY A 125 -3.81 1.67 -13.03
CA GLY A 125 -3.27 0.82 -12.00
C GLY A 125 -3.80 -0.61 -12.08
N TRP A 126 -3.23 -1.50 -11.26
CA TRP A 126 -3.57 -2.91 -11.30
C TRP A 126 -5.00 -3.24 -10.88
N LEU A 127 -5.61 -2.44 -10.01
CA LEU A 127 -7.03 -2.61 -9.65
C LEU A 127 -7.92 -2.56 -10.90
N THR A 128 -7.81 -1.50 -11.68
CA THR A 128 -8.60 -1.30 -12.91
C THR A 128 -8.21 -2.31 -13.97
N TYR A 129 -6.92 -2.62 -14.10
CA TYR A 129 -6.44 -3.65 -15.03
C TYR A 129 -7.09 -5.02 -14.75
N PHE A 130 -7.01 -5.54 -13.52
CA PHE A 130 -7.60 -6.84 -13.20
C PHE A 130 -9.12 -6.82 -13.34
N LEU A 131 -9.78 -5.72 -12.96
CA LEU A 131 -11.21 -5.55 -13.16
C LEU A 131 -11.59 -5.61 -14.64
N ARG A 132 -10.83 -4.94 -15.52
CA ARG A 132 -10.98 -4.98 -16.98
C ARG A 132 -10.73 -6.37 -17.56
N LYS A 133 -9.84 -7.15 -16.93
CA LYS A 133 -9.61 -8.56 -17.28
C LYS A 133 -10.68 -9.52 -16.70
N GLY A 134 -11.74 -8.98 -16.11
CA GLY A 134 -12.89 -9.75 -15.63
C GLY A 134 -12.69 -10.39 -14.25
N TRP A 135 -11.84 -9.84 -13.42
CA TRP A 135 -11.71 -10.23 -12.02
C TRP A 135 -12.65 -9.42 -11.14
N THR A 136 -13.35 -10.05 -10.20
CA THR A 136 -13.84 -9.34 -9.02
C THR A 136 -12.63 -8.97 -8.18
N VAL A 137 -12.47 -7.67 -7.87
CA VAL A 137 -11.30 -7.15 -7.17
C VAL A 137 -11.72 -6.66 -5.79
N TYR A 138 -10.99 -7.10 -4.76
CA TYR A 138 -11.03 -6.53 -3.42
C TYR A 138 -9.73 -5.78 -3.17
N ASN A 139 -9.84 -4.49 -2.83
CA ASN A 139 -8.72 -3.63 -2.50
C ASN A 139 -8.86 -3.16 -1.05
N SER A 140 -7.86 -3.42 -0.22
CA SER A 140 -7.95 -3.18 1.22
C SER A 140 -6.87 -2.22 1.72
N ASP A 141 -7.19 -1.50 2.77
CA ASP A 141 -6.20 -0.83 3.61
C ASP A 141 -5.97 -1.71 4.84
N ALA A 142 -4.73 -2.11 5.09
CA ALA A 142 -4.40 -2.91 6.27
C ALA A 142 -4.84 -2.21 7.56
N VAL A 143 -5.01 -2.97 8.64
CA VAL A 143 -5.22 -2.39 9.97
C VAL A 143 -4.21 -1.26 10.18
N GLU A 144 -4.62 -0.16 10.79
CA GLU A 144 -3.86 1.07 11.04
C GLU A 144 -3.53 1.93 9.80
N ARG A 145 -3.96 1.53 8.60
CA ARG A 145 -3.65 2.25 7.36
C ARG A 145 -4.88 2.91 6.76
N GLY A 146 -4.66 4.10 6.22
CA GLY A 146 -5.67 4.79 5.41
C GLY A 146 -7.06 4.79 6.02
N ARG A 147 -8.01 4.16 5.35
CA ARG A 147 -9.43 4.09 5.74
C ARG A 147 -9.72 3.11 6.89
N SER A 148 -8.75 2.32 7.33
CA SER A 148 -8.91 1.41 8.46
C SER A 148 -8.88 2.09 9.84
N GLY A 149 -8.54 3.38 9.87
CA GLY A 149 -8.56 4.20 11.08
C GLY A 149 -7.35 3.98 11.98
N PHE A 150 -7.41 4.60 13.16
CA PHE A 150 -6.33 4.59 14.13
C PHE A 150 -6.85 4.14 15.50
N ALA A 151 -5.95 3.62 16.33
CA ALA A 151 -6.20 3.42 17.76
C ALA A 151 -5.34 4.39 18.58
N SER A 152 -5.76 4.60 19.83
CA SER A 152 -5.02 5.44 20.76
C SER A 152 -3.71 4.75 21.20
N PRO A 153 -2.73 5.51 21.74
CA PRO A 153 -1.45 4.96 22.19
C PRO A 153 -1.57 3.86 23.27
N GLU A 154 -2.70 3.81 23.98
CA GLU A 154 -2.99 2.75 24.94
C GLU A 154 -3.22 1.39 24.28
N VAL A 155 -3.66 1.40 23.01
CA VAL A 155 -3.89 0.18 22.22
C VAL A 155 -2.64 -0.21 21.46
N TRP A 156 -2.00 0.77 20.83
CA TRP A 156 -0.77 0.57 20.05
C TRP A 156 0.37 1.36 20.69
N PRO A 157 1.16 0.72 21.56
CA PRO A 157 2.26 1.40 22.23
C PRO A 157 3.35 1.84 21.24
N GLY A 158 4.00 2.94 21.57
CA GLY A 158 5.03 3.55 20.75
C GLY A 158 4.48 4.58 19.76
N GLU A 159 5.38 5.06 18.89
CA GLU A 159 5.05 6.04 17.87
C GLU A 159 5.04 5.40 16.48
N PRO A 160 4.14 5.83 15.60
CA PRO A 160 4.16 5.39 14.21
C PRO A 160 5.39 5.93 13.50
N LEU A 161 5.98 5.12 12.63
CA LEU A 161 7.08 5.55 11.79
C LEU A 161 6.58 6.46 10.67
N HIS A 162 7.10 7.67 10.64
CA HIS A 162 6.97 8.62 9.54
C HIS A 162 8.28 8.61 8.74
N LEU A 163 8.22 8.23 7.48
CA LEU A 163 9.41 8.17 6.64
C LEU A 163 9.56 9.46 5.82
N PRO A 164 10.75 10.10 5.86
CA PRO A 164 11.03 11.20 4.95
C PRO A 164 10.90 10.78 3.48
N VAL A 165 10.49 11.72 2.62
CA VAL A 165 10.28 11.42 1.19
C VAL A 165 11.53 10.89 0.48
N GLY A 166 12.72 11.37 0.84
CA GLY A 166 13.98 10.86 0.31
C GLY A 166 14.21 9.38 0.62
N ASN A 167 13.74 8.92 1.79
CA ASN A 167 13.90 7.53 2.20
C ASN A 167 13.20 6.55 1.24
N ALA A 168 11.97 6.85 0.83
CA ALA A 168 11.25 6.00 -0.12
C ALA A 168 11.90 6.00 -1.51
N TYR A 169 12.42 7.16 -1.97
CA TYR A 169 13.13 7.27 -3.24
C TYR A 169 14.34 6.33 -3.32
N GLU A 170 15.07 6.28 -2.24
CA GLU A 170 16.30 5.48 -2.13
C GLU A 170 16.00 3.99 -1.88
N ARG A 171 15.08 3.72 -0.93
CA ARG A 171 14.74 2.34 -0.52
C ARG A 171 13.94 1.56 -1.56
N PHE A 172 13.19 2.25 -2.42
CA PHE A 172 12.36 1.60 -3.43
C PHE A 172 13.10 1.42 -4.75
N ARG A 173 14.42 1.60 -4.72
CA ARG A 173 15.29 1.43 -5.90
C ARG A 173 14.82 2.29 -7.08
N ILE A 174 14.37 3.51 -6.78
CA ILE A 174 14.16 4.57 -7.78
C ILE A 174 15.49 5.26 -8.02
N GLY A 175 16.12 5.77 -6.95
CA GLY A 175 17.51 6.19 -6.92
C GLY A 175 18.47 5.07 -6.48
N GLY A 176 19.76 5.30 -6.68
CA GLY A 176 20.82 4.32 -6.40
C GLY A 176 21.35 4.31 -4.96
N GLY A 177 20.56 4.76 -3.97
CA GLY A 177 20.95 4.80 -2.56
C GLY A 177 20.99 6.21 -1.98
N GLU A 178 21.62 6.34 -0.83
CA GLU A 178 21.65 7.61 -0.06
C GLU A 178 22.20 8.79 -0.87
N GLY A 179 21.52 9.94 -0.76
CA GLY A 179 21.89 11.17 -1.47
C GLY A 179 21.46 11.24 -2.93
N THR A 180 20.65 10.29 -3.40
CA THR A 180 20.12 10.31 -4.78
C THR A 180 18.83 11.10 -4.91
N TRP A 181 18.07 11.27 -3.82
CA TRP A 181 16.94 12.17 -3.78
C TRP A 181 17.38 13.63 -3.61
N ASN A 182 16.62 14.58 -4.19
CA ASN A 182 16.84 16.00 -4.04
C ASN A 182 15.49 16.75 -4.07
N PHE A 183 15.38 17.86 -3.33
CA PHE A 183 14.22 18.76 -3.39
C PHE A 183 13.96 19.28 -4.80
N ASP A 184 15.05 19.63 -5.52
CA ASP A 184 14.99 19.98 -6.92
C ASP A 184 14.90 18.69 -7.75
N PRO A 185 13.77 18.43 -8.45
CA PRO A 185 13.59 17.23 -9.26
C PRO A 185 14.66 17.05 -10.34
N ALA A 186 15.21 18.15 -10.88
CA ALA A 186 16.25 18.10 -11.90
C ALA A 186 17.60 17.55 -11.37
N LYS A 187 17.79 17.53 -10.06
CA LYS A 187 18.99 17.03 -9.40
C LYS A 187 18.84 15.60 -8.85
N ARG A 188 17.65 15.02 -8.97
CA ARG A 188 17.39 13.62 -8.57
C ARG A 188 18.15 12.67 -9.48
N LYS A 189 18.80 11.68 -8.87
CA LYS A 189 19.57 10.67 -9.61
C LYS A 189 18.79 9.37 -9.66
N LEU A 190 18.42 8.95 -10.87
CA LEU A 190 17.73 7.67 -11.13
C LEU A 190 18.74 6.55 -11.35
N LEU A 191 18.34 5.33 -11.00
CA LEU A 191 19.03 4.14 -11.48
C LEU A 191 18.90 4.05 -13.02
N PRO A 192 19.94 3.66 -13.74
CA PRO A 192 19.94 3.60 -15.20
C PRO A 192 18.81 2.71 -15.75
N GLY A 193 17.96 3.26 -16.60
CA GLY A 193 16.82 2.54 -17.20
C GLY A 193 15.63 2.32 -16.27
N ASN A 194 15.59 2.98 -15.12
CA ASN A 194 14.49 2.86 -14.14
C ASN A 194 13.14 3.22 -14.76
N GLN A 195 12.13 2.39 -14.51
CA GLN A 195 10.78 2.52 -15.07
C GLN A 195 9.81 3.29 -14.17
N PHE A 196 10.21 3.67 -12.94
CA PHE A 196 9.34 4.49 -12.09
C PHE A 196 9.11 5.88 -12.73
N PRO A 197 7.87 6.40 -12.71
CA PRO A 197 7.57 7.74 -13.24
C PRO A 197 8.11 8.81 -12.28
N SER A 198 9.41 9.05 -12.32
CA SER A 198 10.14 9.93 -11.37
C SER A 198 9.67 11.36 -11.41
N GLU A 199 9.12 11.81 -12.53
CA GLU A 199 8.48 13.10 -12.72
C GLU A 199 7.24 13.28 -11.82
N ALA A 200 6.57 12.18 -11.47
CA ALA A 200 5.41 12.14 -10.57
C ALA A 200 5.76 11.60 -9.16
N TYR A 201 7.04 11.58 -8.80
CA TYR A 201 7.47 11.06 -7.49
C TYR A 201 6.85 11.84 -6.32
N ASP A 202 6.71 13.16 -6.43
CA ASP A 202 6.12 13.96 -5.37
C ASP A 202 4.62 13.65 -5.19
N ASP A 203 3.91 13.29 -6.27
CA ASP A 203 2.53 12.79 -6.19
C ASP A 203 2.46 11.40 -5.55
N PHE A 204 3.43 10.53 -5.83
CA PHE A 204 3.55 9.25 -5.15
C PHE A 204 3.69 9.42 -3.63
N THR A 205 4.49 10.38 -3.17
CA THR A 205 4.72 10.55 -1.72
C THR A 205 3.48 10.99 -0.95
N LYS A 206 2.48 11.59 -1.62
CA LYS A 206 1.19 11.98 -1.01
C LYS A 206 0.35 10.79 -0.53
N GLN A 207 0.57 9.58 -1.06
CA GLN A 207 -0.12 8.38 -0.61
C GLN A 207 0.59 7.63 0.52
N MET A 208 1.78 8.10 0.92
CA MET A 208 2.51 7.50 2.03
C MET A 208 1.83 7.82 3.36
N VAL A 209 1.70 6.81 4.20
CA VAL A 209 1.07 6.92 5.52
C VAL A 209 2.00 6.42 6.62
N PRO A 210 1.86 6.92 7.85
CA PRO A 210 2.58 6.39 9.00
C PRO A 210 2.26 4.90 9.20
N ARG A 211 3.15 4.18 9.87
CA ARG A 211 2.92 2.79 10.25
C ARG A 211 3.51 2.49 11.63
N TRP A 212 2.81 1.68 12.41
CA TRP A 212 3.39 1.07 13.59
C TRP A 212 4.21 -0.16 13.22
N THR A 213 5.19 -0.51 14.04
CA THR A 213 5.99 -1.75 13.89
C THR A 213 5.49 -2.87 14.80
N THR A 214 4.54 -2.58 15.67
CA THR A 214 3.99 -3.48 16.70
C THR A 214 2.63 -4.08 16.33
N THR A 215 2.06 -3.73 15.17
CA THR A 215 0.69 -4.07 14.76
C THR A 215 0.58 -5.27 13.84
N ASN A 216 1.66 -5.99 13.54
CA ASN A 216 1.64 -7.12 12.60
C ASN A 216 0.59 -8.18 12.96
N THR A 217 0.40 -8.48 14.26
CA THR A 217 -0.62 -9.45 14.70
C THR A 217 -2.04 -8.98 14.37
N ALA A 218 -2.34 -7.70 14.60
CA ALA A 218 -3.64 -7.11 14.28
C ALA A 218 -3.87 -7.09 12.76
N ILE A 219 -2.83 -6.78 11.96
CA ILE A 219 -2.90 -6.80 10.49
C ILE A 219 -3.19 -8.23 9.99
N ILE A 220 -2.49 -9.24 10.50
CA ILE A 220 -2.73 -10.64 10.13
C ILE A 220 -4.15 -11.07 10.52
N ALA A 221 -4.65 -10.66 11.69
CA ALA A 221 -6.02 -10.94 12.12
C ALA A 221 -7.06 -10.28 11.19
N GLY A 222 -6.85 -9.02 10.79
CA GLY A 222 -7.71 -8.31 9.83
C GLY A 222 -7.74 -9.01 8.46
N TYR A 223 -6.58 -9.37 7.92
CA TYR A 223 -6.49 -10.11 6.66
C TYR A 223 -7.09 -11.52 6.76
N THR A 224 -6.93 -12.22 7.89
CA THR A 224 -7.58 -13.51 8.12
C THR A 224 -9.09 -13.37 8.11
N ALA A 225 -9.64 -12.35 8.77
CA ALA A 225 -11.08 -12.07 8.77
C ALA A 225 -11.60 -11.75 7.34
N LEU A 226 -10.80 -11.07 6.51
CA LEU A 226 -11.15 -10.85 5.11
C LEU A 226 -11.19 -12.18 4.33
N ILE A 227 -10.16 -13.01 4.45
CA ILE A 227 -10.13 -14.34 3.82
C ILE A 227 -11.33 -15.19 4.27
N ASP A 228 -11.65 -15.17 5.56
CA ASP A 228 -12.79 -15.93 6.10
C ASP A 228 -14.13 -15.47 5.54
N LYS A 229 -14.25 -14.17 5.18
CA LYS A 229 -15.47 -13.57 4.66
C LYS A 229 -15.65 -13.77 3.14
N VAL A 230 -14.59 -13.68 2.33
CA VAL A 230 -14.73 -13.53 0.87
C VAL A 230 -14.12 -14.66 0.04
N CYS A 231 -13.27 -15.52 0.63
CA CYS A 231 -12.61 -16.58 -0.13
C CYS A 231 -13.45 -17.87 -0.19
N PRO A 232 -13.25 -18.75 -1.21
CA PRO A 232 -11.98 -18.99 -1.92
C PRO A 232 -11.56 -17.85 -2.86
N CYS A 233 -10.24 -17.54 -2.90
CA CYS A 233 -9.72 -16.37 -3.60
C CYS A 233 -8.26 -16.54 -4.07
N VAL A 234 -7.81 -15.62 -4.92
CA VAL A 234 -6.41 -15.34 -5.23
C VAL A 234 -5.97 -14.14 -4.36
N VAL A 235 -4.79 -14.21 -3.78
CA VAL A 235 -4.21 -13.10 -3.01
C VAL A 235 -2.98 -12.60 -3.74
N LEU A 236 -2.90 -11.29 -3.95
CA LEU A 236 -1.75 -10.59 -4.48
C LEU A 236 -1.23 -9.62 -3.42
N VAL A 237 0.02 -9.81 -3.04
CA VAL A 237 0.67 -9.05 -1.96
C VAL A 237 1.91 -8.33 -2.47
N HIS A 238 2.24 -7.21 -1.84
CA HIS A 238 3.44 -6.45 -2.13
C HIS A 238 4.26 -6.21 -0.87
N SER A 239 5.59 -6.36 -0.98
CA SER A 239 6.55 -5.93 0.04
C SER A 239 6.22 -6.49 1.45
N GLN A 240 5.94 -5.65 2.43
CA GLN A 240 5.57 -6.06 3.80
C GLN A 240 4.42 -7.06 3.84
N SER A 241 3.43 -6.90 2.98
CA SER A 241 2.31 -7.85 2.93
C SER A 241 2.71 -9.25 2.41
N GLY A 242 3.92 -9.43 1.91
CA GLY A 242 4.48 -10.76 1.62
C GLY A 242 4.46 -11.66 2.85
N GLU A 243 4.96 -11.18 3.99
CA GLU A 243 4.88 -11.89 5.27
C GLU A 243 3.43 -12.20 5.66
N PHE A 244 2.55 -11.20 5.57
CA PHE A 244 1.16 -11.37 5.98
C PHE A 244 0.41 -12.35 5.09
N GLY A 245 0.60 -12.24 3.77
CA GLY A 245 -0.03 -13.15 2.81
C GLY A 245 0.38 -14.60 3.01
N GLN A 246 1.66 -14.84 3.24
CA GLN A 246 2.17 -16.19 3.52
C GLN A 246 1.60 -16.74 4.83
N LYS A 247 1.64 -15.99 5.94
CA LYS A 247 1.11 -16.42 7.23
C LYS A 247 -0.41 -16.67 7.20
N VAL A 248 -1.16 -15.82 6.50
CA VAL A 248 -2.60 -16.02 6.33
C VAL A 248 -2.90 -17.22 5.45
N ALA A 249 -2.15 -17.42 4.35
CA ALA A 249 -2.29 -18.60 3.51
C ALA A 249 -1.90 -19.89 4.25
N GLN A 250 -0.91 -19.86 5.14
CA GLN A 250 -0.57 -20.97 6.03
C GLN A 250 -1.70 -21.30 7.02
N ALA A 251 -2.42 -20.27 7.50
CA ALA A 251 -3.55 -20.44 8.42
C ALA A 251 -4.84 -20.85 7.69
N ARG A 252 -4.98 -20.58 6.39
CA ARG A 252 -6.17 -20.83 5.55
C ARG A 252 -5.82 -21.41 4.18
N PRO A 253 -5.05 -22.53 4.13
CA PRO A 253 -4.58 -23.08 2.85
C PRO A 253 -5.72 -23.64 1.98
N ASP A 254 -6.85 -23.96 2.57
CA ASP A 254 -8.06 -24.39 1.89
C ASP A 254 -8.80 -23.24 1.16
N LYS A 255 -8.63 -22.00 1.63
CA LYS A 255 -9.30 -20.81 1.09
C LYS A 255 -8.46 -20.04 0.07
N VAL A 256 -7.13 -19.95 0.27
CA VAL A 256 -6.22 -19.27 -0.67
C VAL A 256 -5.86 -20.21 -1.81
N LYS A 257 -6.34 -19.91 -3.02
CA LYS A 257 -6.16 -20.78 -4.20
C LYS A 257 -4.94 -20.45 -5.04
N ALA A 258 -4.35 -19.29 -4.83
CA ALA A 258 -3.01 -18.91 -5.29
C ALA A 258 -2.54 -17.68 -4.49
N LEU A 259 -1.24 -17.57 -4.26
CA LEU A 259 -0.61 -16.41 -3.65
C LEU A 259 0.45 -15.85 -4.60
N VAL A 260 0.23 -14.61 -5.05
CA VAL A 260 1.18 -13.86 -5.88
C VAL A 260 1.89 -12.85 -5.00
N MET A 261 3.20 -12.94 -4.93
CA MET A 261 4.06 -12.12 -4.07
C MET A 261 4.94 -11.23 -4.95
N VAL A 262 4.69 -9.94 -4.90
CA VAL A 262 5.49 -8.94 -5.60
C VAL A 262 6.52 -8.39 -4.63
N GLU A 263 7.77 -8.78 -4.81
CA GLU A 263 8.89 -8.42 -3.94
C GLU A 263 8.58 -8.58 -2.44
N PRO A 264 8.27 -9.80 -1.97
CA PRO A 264 8.00 -10.04 -0.56
C PRO A 264 9.19 -9.62 0.31
N ALA A 265 8.93 -8.83 1.35
CA ALA A 265 9.99 -8.25 2.19
C ALA A 265 10.35 -9.13 3.41
N ALA A 266 9.57 -10.15 3.69
CA ALA A 266 9.84 -11.14 4.73
C ALA A 266 9.04 -12.41 4.48
N PRO A 267 9.58 -13.58 4.89
CA PRO A 267 8.95 -14.88 4.70
C PRO A 267 7.77 -15.11 5.66
N GLY A 268 7.03 -16.17 5.38
CA GLY A 268 6.06 -16.76 6.29
C GLY A 268 6.70 -17.47 7.49
N ASP A 269 5.90 -18.25 8.18
CA ASP A 269 6.38 -19.10 9.27
C ASP A 269 7.12 -20.32 8.72
N ALA A 270 8.43 -20.39 8.97
CA ALA A 270 9.31 -21.42 8.44
C ALA A 270 9.02 -22.82 9.04
N ASP A 271 8.47 -22.90 10.24
CA ASP A 271 8.12 -24.16 10.89
C ASP A 271 6.80 -24.70 10.34
N ASN A 272 5.98 -23.84 9.73
CA ASN A 272 4.71 -24.21 9.11
C ASN A 272 4.73 -24.13 7.57
N ALA A 273 5.91 -24.21 6.93
CA ALA A 273 6.05 -24.12 5.48
C ALA A 273 5.22 -25.19 4.72
N ALA A 274 5.06 -26.38 5.29
CA ALA A 274 4.30 -27.48 4.71
C ALA A 274 2.79 -27.17 4.53
N ALA A 275 2.22 -26.22 5.26
CA ALA A 275 0.84 -25.81 5.08
C ALA A 275 0.58 -25.23 3.68
N LEU A 276 1.62 -24.64 3.06
CA LEU A 276 1.53 -24.04 1.71
C LEU A 276 1.66 -25.04 0.56
N LYS A 277 1.83 -26.34 0.82
CA LYS A 277 1.99 -27.37 -0.22
C LYS A 277 0.82 -27.42 -1.23
N VAL A 278 -0.38 -27.00 -0.79
CA VAL A 278 -1.60 -27.01 -1.62
C VAL A 278 -1.90 -25.64 -2.27
N VAL A 279 -1.14 -24.61 -1.94
CA VAL A 279 -1.29 -23.24 -2.45
C VAL A 279 -0.19 -22.96 -3.49
N PRO A 280 -0.51 -22.80 -4.77
CA PRO A 280 0.49 -22.34 -5.75
C PRO A 280 1.02 -20.95 -5.39
N LEU A 281 2.35 -20.82 -5.35
CA LEU A 281 3.04 -19.58 -5.01
C LEU A 281 3.75 -19.02 -6.25
N LEU A 282 3.66 -17.70 -6.45
CA LEU A 282 4.46 -16.96 -7.42
C LEU A 282 5.19 -15.83 -6.67
N ALA A 283 6.53 -15.82 -6.75
CA ALA A 283 7.33 -14.69 -6.30
C ALA A 283 7.88 -13.95 -7.53
N ILE A 284 7.69 -12.63 -7.58
CA ILE A 284 8.16 -11.77 -8.67
C ILE A 284 9.14 -10.75 -8.10
N TYR A 285 10.28 -10.59 -8.75
CA TYR A 285 11.32 -9.64 -8.38
C TYR A 285 11.64 -8.70 -9.55
N GLY A 286 11.77 -7.40 -9.23
CA GLY A 286 12.18 -6.35 -10.15
C GLY A 286 13.68 -6.31 -10.37
N ASP A 287 14.18 -5.16 -10.80
CA ASP A 287 15.59 -4.94 -11.13
C ASP A 287 16.36 -4.35 -9.92
N TYR A 288 17.67 -4.22 -10.05
CA TYR A 288 18.61 -3.59 -9.12
C TYR A 288 18.68 -4.24 -7.73
N ILE A 289 18.19 -5.47 -7.54
CA ILE A 289 18.21 -6.16 -6.25
C ILE A 289 19.65 -6.35 -5.77
N GLU A 290 20.54 -6.81 -6.63
CA GLU A 290 21.92 -7.12 -6.27
C GLU A 290 22.77 -5.88 -5.94
N SER A 291 22.36 -4.70 -6.39
CA SER A 291 23.02 -3.43 -6.09
C SER A 291 22.47 -2.70 -4.85
N ASP A 292 21.37 -3.19 -4.27
CA ASP A 292 20.79 -2.64 -3.05
C ASP A 292 21.45 -3.21 -1.79
N ALA A 293 21.65 -2.37 -0.77
CA ALA A 293 22.32 -2.77 0.46
C ALA A 293 21.56 -3.84 1.30
N ARG A 294 20.26 -4.01 1.10
CA ARG A 294 19.38 -4.86 1.93
C ARG A 294 18.69 -5.96 1.14
N TRP A 295 18.34 -5.69 -0.11
CA TRP A 295 17.50 -6.59 -0.90
C TRP A 295 18.14 -7.94 -1.20
N PRO A 296 19.47 -8.10 -1.39
CA PRO A 296 20.07 -9.41 -1.54
C PRO A 296 19.75 -10.34 -0.36
N THR A 297 19.91 -9.84 0.88
CA THR A 297 19.58 -10.60 2.10
C THR A 297 18.08 -10.85 2.25
N ILE A 298 17.24 -9.86 2.00
CA ILE A 298 15.78 -10.00 2.06
C ILE A 298 15.32 -11.09 1.09
N ARG A 299 15.77 -11.01 -0.16
CA ARG A 299 15.45 -12.00 -1.20
C ARG A 299 15.96 -13.39 -0.83
N GLN A 300 17.19 -13.50 -0.31
CA GLN A 300 17.75 -14.79 0.08
C GLN A 300 16.95 -15.46 1.20
N ASN A 301 16.51 -14.71 2.19
CA ASN A 301 15.65 -15.22 3.27
C ASN A 301 14.32 -15.77 2.72
N GLU A 302 13.70 -15.05 1.81
CA GLU A 302 12.48 -15.51 1.14
C GLU A 302 12.72 -16.78 0.32
N LEU A 303 13.80 -16.82 -0.50
CA LEU A 303 14.14 -18.00 -1.27
C LEU A 303 14.40 -19.23 -0.40
N THR A 304 15.02 -19.04 0.75
CA THR A 304 15.24 -20.10 1.74
C THR A 304 13.92 -20.66 2.28
N PHE A 305 12.95 -19.79 2.57
CA PHE A 305 11.62 -20.21 2.97
C PHE A 305 10.89 -20.94 1.84
N LEU A 306 10.88 -20.39 0.64
CA LEU A 306 10.24 -20.99 -0.54
C LEU A 306 10.83 -22.37 -0.88
N ALA A 307 12.13 -22.58 -0.65
CA ALA A 307 12.77 -23.89 -0.79
C ALA A 307 12.20 -24.93 0.20
N LYS A 308 11.87 -24.50 1.45
CA LYS A 308 11.20 -25.38 2.41
C LYS A 308 9.80 -25.76 1.94
N VAL A 309 9.03 -24.80 1.38
CA VAL A 309 7.71 -25.09 0.80
C VAL A 309 7.83 -26.10 -0.36
N THR A 310 8.81 -25.90 -1.25
CA THR A 310 9.08 -26.85 -2.34
C THR A 310 9.47 -28.23 -1.84
N ALA A 311 10.32 -28.31 -0.83
CA ALA A 311 10.72 -29.58 -0.21
C ALA A 311 9.53 -30.32 0.44
N ALA A 312 8.52 -29.57 0.90
CA ALA A 312 7.26 -30.12 1.41
C ALA A 312 6.26 -30.54 0.31
N GLY A 313 6.65 -30.42 -0.98
CA GLY A 313 5.81 -30.76 -2.15
C GLY A 313 4.96 -29.61 -2.68
N GLY A 314 5.22 -28.37 -2.25
CA GLY A 314 4.53 -27.19 -2.74
C GLY A 314 4.97 -26.76 -4.13
N LYS A 315 4.07 -26.06 -4.83
CA LYS A 315 4.32 -25.50 -6.17
C LYS A 315 4.76 -24.05 -6.04
N VAL A 316 6.02 -23.77 -6.31
CA VAL A 316 6.63 -22.44 -6.20
C VAL A 316 7.24 -22.05 -7.54
N ASP A 317 6.85 -20.92 -8.07
CA ASP A 317 7.46 -20.28 -9.24
C ASP A 317 8.12 -18.98 -8.82
N ILE A 318 9.29 -18.71 -9.36
CA ILE A 318 10.06 -17.48 -9.11
C ILE A 318 10.35 -16.84 -10.46
N ILE A 319 9.97 -15.58 -10.61
CA ILE A 319 10.21 -14.79 -11.81
C ILE A 319 11.09 -13.59 -11.45
N ASP A 320 12.30 -13.58 -11.96
CA ASP A 320 13.16 -12.40 -12.01
C ASP A 320 12.83 -11.66 -13.31
N LEU A 321 12.20 -10.51 -13.25
CA LEU A 321 11.76 -9.76 -14.43
C LEU A 321 12.92 -9.47 -15.41
N PRO A 322 14.12 -9.07 -14.96
CA PRO A 322 15.24 -8.85 -15.85
C PRO A 322 15.66 -10.09 -16.64
N LYS A 323 15.52 -11.29 -16.07
CA LYS A 323 15.86 -12.55 -16.73
C LYS A 323 14.92 -12.93 -17.87
N ILE A 324 13.68 -12.38 -17.84
CA ILE A 324 12.71 -12.57 -18.92
C ILE A 324 12.62 -11.34 -19.85
N GLY A 325 13.61 -10.43 -19.78
CA GLY A 325 13.72 -9.27 -20.65
C GLY A 325 12.93 -8.04 -20.21
N ILE A 326 12.22 -8.07 -19.06
CA ILE A 326 11.51 -6.93 -18.47
C ILE A 326 12.45 -6.26 -17.48
N LYS A 327 13.00 -5.09 -17.84
CA LYS A 327 14.07 -4.42 -17.11
C LYS A 327 13.65 -3.07 -16.56
N GLY A 328 14.41 -2.58 -15.57
CA GLY A 328 14.28 -1.27 -14.99
C GLY A 328 13.19 -1.15 -13.91
N ASN A 329 12.59 -2.25 -13.48
CA ASN A 329 11.54 -2.22 -12.48
C ASN A 329 12.08 -1.87 -11.11
N SER A 330 11.48 -0.84 -10.51
CA SER A 330 11.69 -0.42 -9.13
C SER A 330 11.06 -1.39 -8.13
N HIS A 331 11.13 -1.09 -6.84
CA HIS A 331 10.35 -1.82 -5.84
C HIS A 331 8.83 -1.59 -6.00
N MET A 332 8.43 -0.50 -6.61
CA MET A 332 7.03 -0.15 -6.86
C MET A 332 6.57 -0.62 -8.25
N ILE A 333 6.80 -1.90 -8.56
CA ILE A 333 6.53 -2.54 -9.87
C ILE A 333 5.13 -2.18 -10.42
N MET A 334 4.11 -2.12 -9.56
CA MET A 334 2.74 -1.79 -9.94
C MET A 334 2.54 -0.32 -10.35
N MET A 335 3.53 0.53 -10.12
CA MET A 335 3.52 1.96 -10.50
C MET A 335 4.48 2.28 -11.65
N ASP A 336 5.40 1.38 -11.97
CA ASP A 336 6.39 1.55 -13.03
C ASP A 336 5.72 1.76 -14.41
N LYS A 337 6.41 2.40 -15.35
CA LYS A 337 5.87 2.71 -16.70
C LYS A 337 5.46 1.45 -17.48
N ASN A 338 6.03 0.30 -17.15
CA ASN A 338 5.73 -1.01 -17.72
C ASN A 338 4.84 -1.88 -16.78
N ASN A 339 4.13 -1.27 -15.82
CA ASN A 339 3.33 -1.99 -14.83
C ASN A 339 2.33 -2.99 -15.42
N LEU A 340 1.67 -2.64 -16.53
CA LEU A 340 0.69 -3.53 -17.18
C LEU A 340 1.37 -4.74 -17.86
N THR A 341 2.60 -4.60 -18.36
CA THR A 341 3.38 -5.71 -18.87
C THR A 341 3.65 -6.75 -17.77
N VAL A 342 3.94 -6.28 -16.55
CA VAL A 342 4.12 -7.19 -15.40
C VAL A 342 2.78 -7.80 -14.96
N ALA A 343 1.70 -7.02 -15.00
CA ALA A 343 0.36 -7.54 -14.73
C ALA A 343 -0.05 -8.64 -15.74
N ASP A 344 0.34 -8.52 -17.01
CA ASP A 344 0.13 -9.58 -18.02
C ASP A 344 0.93 -10.86 -17.69
N VAL A 345 2.14 -10.75 -17.13
CA VAL A 345 2.91 -11.92 -16.64
C VAL A 345 2.15 -12.64 -15.53
N ILE A 346 1.61 -11.90 -14.56
CA ILE A 346 0.79 -12.43 -13.47
C ILE A 346 -0.47 -13.10 -14.02
N LEU A 347 -1.17 -12.41 -14.91
CA LEU A 347 -2.40 -12.92 -15.51
C LEU A 347 -2.17 -14.23 -16.29
N LYS A 348 -1.08 -14.30 -17.06
CA LYS A 348 -0.66 -15.51 -17.77
C LYS A 348 -0.40 -16.67 -16.81
N TRP A 349 0.32 -16.40 -15.70
CA TRP A 349 0.59 -17.40 -14.67
C TRP A 349 -0.68 -17.92 -14.02
N LEU A 350 -1.65 -17.05 -13.72
CA LEU A 350 -2.97 -17.42 -13.18
C LEU A 350 -3.79 -18.22 -14.20
N GLY A 351 -3.73 -17.84 -15.49
CA GLY A 351 -4.40 -18.56 -16.58
C GLY A 351 -3.88 -19.99 -16.75
N GLN A 352 -2.57 -20.21 -16.65
CA GLN A 352 -1.96 -21.54 -16.71
C GLN A 352 -2.42 -22.46 -15.57
N ARG A 353 -3.00 -21.90 -14.52
CA ARG A 353 -3.57 -22.62 -13.36
C ARG A 353 -5.08 -22.73 -13.41
N GLY A 354 -5.70 -22.32 -14.53
CA GLY A 354 -7.14 -22.37 -14.71
C GLY A 354 -7.94 -21.40 -13.85
N LEU A 355 -7.27 -20.38 -13.26
CA LEU A 355 -7.90 -19.38 -12.42
C LEU A 355 -8.47 -18.19 -13.23
N TRP A 356 -8.03 -18.07 -14.47
CA TRP A 356 -8.51 -17.06 -15.42
C TRP A 356 -8.53 -17.62 -16.85
N SER A 357 -9.46 -17.17 -17.70
CA SER A 357 -9.52 -17.52 -19.12
C SER A 357 -9.99 -16.35 -19.97
N LEU A 358 -9.66 -16.37 -21.28
CA LEU A 358 -10.17 -15.40 -22.23
C LEU A 358 -11.69 -15.54 -22.46
N ALA A 359 -12.22 -16.75 -22.35
CA ALA A 359 -13.66 -16.99 -22.41
C ALA A 359 -14.35 -16.49 -21.13
N ALA A 360 -15.50 -15.86 -21.27
CA ALA A 360 -16.30 -15.48 -20.11
C ALA A 360 -16.72 -16.73 -19.33
N THR A 361 -16.62 -16.68 -18.01
CA THR A 361 -17.18 -17.72 -17.15
C THR A 361 -18.69 -17.53 -17.07
N SER A 362 -19.47 -18.57 -17.33
CA SER A 362 -20.92 -18.52 -17.06
C SER A 362 -21.12 -18.21 -15.57
N ALA A 363 -21.93 -17.21 -15.27
CA ALA A 363 -22.40 -16.97 -13.90
C ALA A 363 -23.11 -18.25 -13.41
N ARG A 364 -22.63 -18.82 -12.33
CA ARG A 364 -23.33 -19.88 -11.58
C ARG A 364 -24.09 -19.25 -10.43
#